data_0821bf16d7cb7895508780e672790ec7
#
_entry.id   0821bf16d7cb7895508780e672790ec7
#
_cell.length_a   1.000
_cell.length_b   1.000
_cell.length_c   1.000
_cell.angle_alpha   90.00
_cell.angle_beta   90.00
_cell.angle_gamma   90.00
#
_symmetry.space_group_name_H-M   'P 1'
#
loop_
_entity.id
_entity.type
_entity.pdbx_description
1 polymer ?
#
loop_
_entity_poly.entity_id
_entity_poly.type
_entity_poly.pdbx_seq_one_letter_code
_entity_poly.pdbx_strand_id
1 'polypeptide(L)'
;GMGFGQAALCMVIGYVIVVFYMCLLGIQSSDLGLPCTVSISRAYGVRGSSFLVSLIIAVSNTGWFGSQTAVCATSFCSIMSGYMGIDFPLWLSCIIWGGLMFITAVYGVKLIELLNKISVPALFIMLIWGVVAALMQGAASAVATYEAPAYLGWTYGITLAVSGFAAGAVTSGDYTRYNK
;
A
#
# COMPACT_ATOMS: atom_id res chain seq x y z
N GLY A 1 -12.06 -6.69 18.35
CA GLY A 1 -12.28 -5.73 17.29
C GLY A 1 -12.38 -4.30 17.78
N MET A 2 -12.65 -3.38 16.90
CA MET A 2 -12.90 -1.96 17.20
C MET A 2 -14.24 -1.57 16.61
N GLY A 3 -14.96 -0.65 17.28
CA GLY A 3 -16.10 0.02 16.64
C GLY A 3 -15.66 0.83 15.43
N PHE A 4 -16.55 1.01 14.47
CA PHE A 4 -16.24 1.70 13.20
C PHE A 4 -15.62 3.09 13.42
N GLY A 5 -16.22 3.91 14.30
CA GLY A 5 -15.70 5.26 14.58
C GLY A 5 -14.28 5.23 15.18
N GLN A 6 -14.01 4.30 16.09
CA GLN A 6 -12.69 4.11 16.67
C GLN A 6 -11.68 3.68 15.62
N ALA A 7 -12.03 2.71 14.77
CA ALA A 7 -11.16 2.24 13.69
C ALA A 7 -10.84 3.35 12.69
N ALA A 8 -11.85 4.13 12.29
CA ALA A 8 -11.67 5.27 11.39
C ALA A 8 -10.73 6.33 11.97
N LEU A 9 -10.91 6.70 13.25
CA LEU A 9 -10.02 7.65 13.91
C LEU A 9 -8.60 7.11 14.05
N CYS A 10 -8.41 5.84 14.40
CA CYS A 10 -7.09 5.20 14.44
C CYS A 10 -6.39 5.26 13.09
N MET A 11 -7.12 5.00 12.00
CA MET A 11 -6.58 5.11 10.65
C MET A 11 -6.17 6.54 10.31
N VAL A 12 -7.03 7.52 10.58
CA VAL A 12 -6.72 8.94 10.31
C VAL A 12 -5.47 9.37 11.09
N ILE A 13 -5.41 9.10 12.39
CA ILE A 13 -4.26 9.46 13.23
C ILE A 13 -3.00 8.73 12.75
N GLY A 14 -3.09 7.43 12.47
CA GLY A 14 -1.96 6.65 11.98
C GLY A 14 -1.42 7.17 10.66
N TYR A 15 -2.29 7.46 9.70
CA TYR A 15 -1.87 8.02 8.41
C TYR A 15 -1.33 9.45 8.52
N VAL A 16 -1.85 10.28 9.40
CA VAL A 16 -1.27 11.61 9.67
C VAL A 16 0.18 11.48 10.15
N ILE A 17 0.46 10.55 11.07
CA ILE A 17 1.82 10.27 11.54
C ILE A 17 2.71 9.81 10.39
N VAL A 18 2.22 8.86 9.56
CA VAL A 18 2.94 8.35 8.39
C VAL A 18 3.26 9.45 7.39
N VAL A 19 2.26 10.26 7.03
CA VAL A 19 2.43 11.38 6.09
C VAL A 19 3.42 12.40 6.63
N PHE A 20 3.40 12.69 7.92
CA PHE A 20 4.31 13.63 8.54
C PHE A 20 5.78 13.22 8.34
N TYR A 21 6.16 12.01 8.72
CA TYR A 21 7.56 11.59 8.52
C TYR A 21 7.89 11.31 7.05
N MET A 22 6.93 10.88 6.24
CA MET A 22 7.08 10.74 4.80
C MET A 22 7.43 12.08 4.12
N CYS A 23 6.77 13.16 4.52
CA CYS A 23 7.06 14.51 4.02
C CYS A 23 8.48 14.94 4.39
N LEU A 24 8.90 14.70 5.65
CA LEU A 24 10.26 15.05 6.08
C LEU A 24 11.33 14.33 5.27
N LEU A 25 11.16 13.03 5.04
CA LEU A 25 12.08 12.23 4.23
C LEU A 25 12.03 12.63 2.74
N GLY A 26 10.84 12.90 2.23
CA GLY A 26 10.62 13.31 0.84
C GLY A 26 11.25 14.66 0.51
N ILE A 27 11.12 15.66 1.38
CA ILE A 27 11.74 16.98 1.22
C ILE A 27 13.27 16.84 1.16
N GLN A 28 13.85 16.11 2.12
CA GLN A 28 15.30 15.89 2.16
C GLN A 28 15.82 15.22 0.87
N SER A 29 15.11 14.24 0.35
CA SER A 29 15.51 13.53 -0.88
C SER A 29 15.30 14.37 -2.13
N SER A 30 14.26 15.21 -2.17
CA SER A 30 14.01 16.15 -3.28
C SER A 30 15.09 17.22 -3.35
N ASP A 31 15.47 17.81 -2.20
CA ASP A 31 16.50 18.87 -2.14
C ASP A 31 17.87 18.34 -2.55
N LEU A 32 18.23 17.14 -2.11
CA LEU A 32 19.54 16.54 -2.37
C LEU A 32 19.61 15.76 -3.69
N GLY A 33 18.48 15.37 -4.26
CA GLY A 33 18.41 14.49 -5.43
C GLY A 33 18.91 13.07 -5.16
N LEU A 34 18.95 12.65 -3.88
CA LEU A 34 19.54 11.39 -3.44
C LEU A 34 18.46 10.33 -3.15
N PRO A 35 18.71 9.05 -3.48
CA PRO A 35 17.84 7.96 -3.07
C PRO A 35 17.84 7.76 -1.54
N CYS A 36 16.78 7.14 -1.03
CA CYS A 36 16.59 6.88 0.40
C CYS A 36 17.82 6.20 1.03
N THR A 37 18.36 5.16 0.41
CA THR A 37 19.52 4.42 0.92
C THR A 37 20.78 5.27 1.06
N VAL A 38 20.98 6.25 0.17
CA VAL A 38 22.12 7.19 0.25
C VAL A 38 21.88 8.24 1.32
N SER A 39 20.66 8.77 1.43
CA SER A 39 20.33 9.76 2.47
C SER A 39 20.49 9.20 3.87
N ILE A 40 20.10 7.95 4.09
CA ILE A 40 20.24 7.23 5.37
C ILE A 40 21.71 6.92 5.73
N SER A 41 22.63 6.92 4.75
CA SER A 41 24.04 6.65 5.02
C SER A 41 24.70 7.63 6.00
N ARG A 42 24.13 8.81 6.16
CA ARG A 42 24.57 9.79 7.18
C ARG A 42 24.34 9.29 8.61
N ALA A 43 23.30 8.50 8.84
CA ALA A 43 22.96 7.96 10.15
C ALA A 43 23.61 6.59 10.43
N TYR A 44 23.66 5.72 9.43
CA TYR A 44 24.10 4.32 9.58
C TYR A 44 25.49 4.05 8.99
N GLY A 45 26.14 5.06 8.44
CA GLY A 45 27.38 4.91 7.69
C GLY A 45 27.16 4.23 6.34
N VAL A 46 28.18 4.31 5.46
CA VAL A 46 28.09 3.76 4.09
C VAL A 46 27.88 2.25 4.09
N ARG A 47 28.60 1.50 4.92
CA ARG A 47 28.46 0.04 4.99
C ARG A 47 27.12 -0.39 5.59
N GLY A 48 26.66 0.26 6.65
CA GLY A 48 25.37 -0.02 7.28
C GLY A 48 24.21 0.25 6.33
N SER A 49 24.24 1.36 5.62
CA SER A 49 23.22 1.72 4.64
C SER A 49 23.21 0.78 3.45
N SER A 50 24.37 0.49 2.85
CA SER A 50 24.48 -0.34 1.65
C SER A 50 24.10 -1.80 1.87
N PHE A 51 24.33 -2.35 3.06
CA PHE A 51 24.02 -3.74 3.34
C PHE A 51 22.77 -3.92 4.18
N LEU A 52 22.76 -3.42 5.42
CA LEU A 52 21.66 -3.69 6.36
C LEU A 52 20.35 -3.03 5.93
N VAL A 53 20.39 -1.72 5.64
CA VAL A 53 19.17 -0.98 5.29
C VAL A 53 18.64 -1.46 3.94
N SER A 54 19.49 -1.65 2.94
CA SER A 54 19.08 -2.16 1.64
C SER A 54 18.50 -3.57 1.72
N LEU A 55 19.04 -4.43 2.57
CA LEU A 55 18.50 -5.78 2.79
C LEU A 55 17.11 -5.73 3.41
N ILE A 56 16.90 -4.91 4.45
CA ILE A 56 15.60 -4.75 5.10
C ILE A 56 14.55 -4.22 4.10
N ILE A 57 14.90 -3.20 3.31
CA ILE A 57 14.02 -2.66 2.29
C ILE A 57 13.70 -3.70 1.22
N ALA A 58 14.69 -4.47 0.76
CA ALA A 58 14.50 -5.52 -0.25
C ALA A 58 13.54 -6.62 0.26
N VAL A 59 13.75 -7.12 1.49
CA VAL A 59 12.87 -8.14 2.10
C VAL A 59 11.45 -7.60 2.27
N SER A 60 11.31 -6.37 2.76
CA SER A 60 10.01 -5.73 2.94
C SER A 60 9.26 -5.57 1.61
N ASN A 61 9.93 -5.05 0.58
CA ASN A 61 9.34 -4.87 -0.75
C ASN A 61 8.98 -6.21 -1.41
N THR A 62 9.79 -7.25 -1.20
CA THR A 62 9.49 -8.60 -1.70
C THR A 62 8.24 -9.16 -1.02
N GLY A 63 8.10 -8.97 0.28
CA GLY A 63 6.89 -9.35 1.02
C GLY A 63 5.65 -8.63 0.51
N TRP A 64 5.74 -7.32 0.28
CA TRP A 64 4.66 -6.53 -0.33
C TRP A 64 4.32 -7.00 -1.75
N PHE A 65 5.32 -7.23 -2.58
CA PHE A 65 5.12 -7.75 -3.93
C PHE A 65 4.35 -9.08 -3.93
N GLY A 66 4.76 -10.02 -3.07
CA GLY A 66 4.06 -11.31 -2.92
C GLY A 66 2.62 -11.15 -2.46
N SER A 67 2.39 -10.32 -1.45
CA SER A 67 1.06 -10.04 -0.92
C SER A 67 0.14 -9.41 -1.98
N GLN A 68 0.60 -8.39 -2.69
CA GLN A 68 -0.17 -7.73 -3.74
C GLN A 68 -0.46 -8.66 -4.92
N THR A 69 0.52 -9.47 -5.34
CA THR A 69 0.33 -10.48 -6.37
C THR A 69 -0.75 -11.48 -5.97
N ALA A 70 -0.74 -11.95 -4.72
CA ALA A 70 -1.75 -12.89 -4.22
C ALA A 70 -3.16 -12.27 -4.24
N VAL A 71 -3.30 -11.01 -3.78
CA VAL A 71 -4.59 -10.31 -3.79
C VAL A 71 -5.11 -10.12 -5.22
N CYS A 72 -4.25 -9.68 -6.15
CA CYS A 72 -4.65 -9.54 -7.56
C CYS A 72 -5.05 -10.88 -8.17
N ALA A 73 -4.27 -11.94 -7.92
CA ALA A 73 -4.52 -13.26 -8.48
C ALA A 73 -5.82 -13.88 -7.96
N THR A 74 -6.07 -13.80 -6.65
CA THR A 74 -7.30 -14.33 -6.05
C THR A 74 -8.54 -13.56 -6.50
N SER A 75 -8.44 -12.22 -6.57
CA SER A 75 -9.54 -11.39 -7.07
C SER A 75 -9.87 -11.70 -8.54
N PHE A 76 -8.85 -11.88 -9.37
CA PHE A 76 -9.03 -12.26 -10.76
C PHE A 76 -9.70 -13.64 -10.90
N CYS A 77 -9.24 -14.65 -10.15
CA CYS A 77 -9.88 -15.97 -10.13
C CYS A 77 -11.34 -15.89 -9.69
N SER A 78 -11.65 -15.09 -8.66
CA SER A 78 -13.03 -14.90 -8.19
C SER A 78 -13.92 -14.24 -9.23
N ILE A 79 -13.40 -13.29 -10.01
CA ILE A 79 -14.14 -12.66 -11.10
C ILE A 79 -14.38 -13.68 -12.24
N MET A 80 -13.37 -14.46 -12.62
CA MET A 80 -13.47 -15.47 -13.67
C MET A 80 -14.50 -16.54 -13.32
N SER A 81 -14.48 -17.07 -12.09
CA SER A 81 -15.44 -18.08 -11.65
C SER A 81 -16.84 -17.51 -11.48
N GLY A 82 -16.98 -16.30 -10.92
CA GLY A 82 -18.28 -15.70 -10.61
C GLY A 82 -19.04 -15.18 -11.84
N TYR A 83 -18.35 -14.57 -12.81
CA TYR A 83 -18.99 -13.94 -13.98
C TYR A 83 -18.88 -14.77 -15.26
N MET A 84 -17.81 -15.52 -15.44
CA MET A 84 -17.56 -16.30 -16.66
C MET A 84 -17.75 -17.80 -16.46
N GLY A 85 -17.87 -18.27 -15.21
CA GLY A 85 -17.98 -19.71 -14.90
C GLY A 85 -16.72 -20.50 -15.24
N ILE A 86 -15.55 -19.83 -15.33
CA ILE A 86 -14.29 -20.46 -15.70
C ILE A 86 -13.44 -20.62 -14.42
N ASP A 87 -13.12 -21.84 -14.07
CA ASP A 87 -12.19 -22.14 -12.97
C ASP A 87 -10.74 -21.90 -13.42
N PHE A 88 -10.29 -20.67 -13.20
CA PHE A 88 -8.93 -20.28 -13.57
C PHE A 88 -7.93 -20.69 -12.48
N PRO A 89 -6.84 -21.42 -12.82
CA PRO A 89 -5.89 -21.89 -11.82
C PRO A 89 -5.13 -20.73 -11.18
N LEU A 90 -5.11 -20.70 -9.84
CA LEU A 90 -4.51 -19.63 -9.06
C LEU A 90 -3.01 -19.41 -9.38
N TRP A 91 -2.25 -20.48 -9.56
CA TRP A 91 -0.81 -20.37 -9.87
C TRP A 91 -0.54 -19.64 -11.18
N LEU A 92 -1.38 -19.86 -12.20
CA LEU A 92 -1.27 -19.19 -13.50
C LEU A 92 -1.64 -17.71 -13.36
N SER A 93 -2.68 -17.41 -12.60
CA SER A 93 -3.05 -16.02 -12.26
C SER A 93 -1.91 -15.29 -11.55
N CYS A 94 -1.25 -15.94 -10.58
CA CYS A 94 -0.08 -15.36 -9.90
C CYS A 94 1.08 -15.06 -10.87
N ILE A 95 1.36 -15.95 -11.82
CA ILE A 95 2.40 -15.72 -12.82
C ILE A 95 2.06 -14.54 -13.72
N ILE A 96 0.82 -14.44 -14.17
CA ILE A 96 0.37 -13.34 -15.05
C ILE A 96 0.46 -12.01 -14.33
N TRP A 97 -0.17 -11.88 -13.17
CA TRP A 97 -0.20 -10.62 -12.42
C TRP A 97 1.14 -10.25 -11.83
N GLY A 98 1.88 -11.23 -11.27
CA GLY A 98 3.24 -11.01 -10.78
C GLY A 98 4.21 -10.63 -11.90
N GLY A 99 4.11 -11.28 -13.05
CA GLY A 99 4.89 -10.94 -14.24
C GLY A 99 4.60 -9.54 -14.76
N LEU A 100 3.33 -9.15 -14.81
CA LEU A 100 2.92 -7.81 -15.21
C LEU A 100 3.44 -6.73 -14.25
N MET A 101 3.36 -6.95 -12.95
CA MET A 101 3.92 -6.07 -11.93
C MET A 101 5.45 -5.99 -12.04
N PHE A 102 6.12 -7.12 -12.28
CA PHE A 102 7.57 -7.16 -12.47
C PHE A 102 8.01 -6.36 -13.71
N ILE A 103 7.33 -6.55 -14.84
CA ILE A 103 7.59 -5.80 -16.07
C ILE A 103 7.44 -4.30 -15.82
N THR A 104 6.36 -3.87 -15.16
CA THR A 104 6.15 -2.44 -14.86
C THR A 104 7.24 -1.87 -13.96
N ALA A 105 7.72 -2.65 -12.99
CA ALA A 105 8.82 -2.23 -12.13
C ALA A 105 10.15 -2.08 -12.89
N VAL A 106 10.45 -3.00 -13.81
CA VAL A 106 11.68 -2.97 -14.64
C VAL A 106 11.72 -1.75 -15.57
N TYR A 107 10.58 -1.38 -16.17
CA TYR A 107 10.50 -0.19 -17.03
C TYR A 107 10.53 1.14 -16.25
N GLY A 108 10.43 1.06 -14.92
CA GLY A 108 10.67 2.16 -14.01
C GLY A 108 9.59 3.26 -13.98
N VAL A 109 9.97 4.43 -13.49
CA VAL A 109 9.06 5.52 -13.09
C VAL A 109 8.11 5.96 -14.21
N LYS A 110 8.55 5.98 -15.46
CA LYS A 110 7.72 6.42 -16.60
C LYS A 110 6.50 5.53 -16.84
N LEU A 111 6.68 4.21 -16.74
CA LEU A 111 5.56 3.27 -16.92
C LEU A 111 4.63 3.29 -15.71
N ILE A 112 5.18 3.44 -14.50
CA ILE A 112 4.41 3.62 -13.28
C ILE A 112 3.56 4.90 -13.36
N GLU A 113 4.12 6.01 -13.84
CA GLU A 113 3.40 7.26 -14.04
C GLU A 113 2.23 7.11 -15.02
N LEU A 114 2.46 6.43 -16.15
CA LEU A 114 1.42 6.17 -17.16
C LEU A 114 0.29 5.32 -16.58
N LEU A 115 0.63 4.25 -15.84
CA LEU A 115 -0.35 3.39 -15.17
C LEU A 115 -1.15 4.18 -14.12
N ASN A 116 -0.50 5.02 -13.34
CA ASN A 116 -1.16 5.82 -12.33
C ASN A 116 -2.17 6.80 -12.93
N LYS A 117 -1.87 7.40 -14.09
CA LYS A 117 -2.80 8.30 -14.79
C LYS A 117 -4.13 7.61 -15.15
N ILE A 118 -4.10 6.30 -15.38
CA ILE A 118 -5.30 5.51 -15.72
C ILE A 118 -5.90 4.89 -14.44
N SER A 119 -5.06 4.28 -13.61
CA SER A 119 -5.53 3.49 -12.46
C SER A 119 -6.11 4.37 -11.34
N VAL A 120 -5.52 5.55 -11.07
CA VAL A 120 -5.98 6.41 -9.98
C VAL A 120 -7.41 6.91 -10.20
N PRO A 121 -7.78 7.48 -11.37
CA PRO A 121 -9.17 7.84 -11.62
C PRO A 121 -10.13 6.65 -11.59
N ALA A 122 -9.72 5.50 -12.15
CA ALA A 122 -10.52 4.29 -12.14
C ALA A 122 -10.78 3.79 -10.71
N LEU A 123 -9.76 3.73 -9.87
CA LEU A 123 -9.87 3.35 -8.47
C LEU A 123 -10.76 4.33 -7.68
N PHE A 124 -10.67 5.62 -7.96
CA PHE A 124 -11.51 6.64 -7.32
C PHE A 124 -12.99 6.44 -7.66
N ILE A 125 -13.30 6.18 -8.93
CA ILE A 125 -14.67 5.88 -9.38
C ILE A 125 -15.18 4.59 -8.72
N MET A 126 -14.35 3.54 -8.71
CA MET A 126 -14.71 2.26 -8.08
C MET A 126 -14.92 2.40 -6.57
N LEU A 127 -14.12 3.21 -5.90
CA LEU A 127 -14.27 3.48 -4.47
C LEU A 127 -15.62 4.16 -4.18
N ILE A 128 -15.95 5.22 -4.93
CA ILE A 128 -17.24 5.92 -4.76
C ILE A 128 -18.39 4.97 -5.04
N TRP A 129 -18.31 4.22 -6.14
CA TRP A 129 -19.33 3.23 -6.49
C TRP A 129 -19.51 2.18 -5.39
N GLY A 130 -18.41 1.63 -4.86
CA GLY A 130 -18.45 0.66 -3.77
C GLY A 130 -19.09 1.20 -2.50
N VAL A 131 -18.76 2.44 -2.12
CA VAL A 131 -19.38 3.12 -0.97
C VAL A 131 -20.89 3.33 -1.19
N VAL A 132 -21.27 3.82 -2.35
CA VAL A 132 -22.70 4.02 -2.70
C VAL A 132 -23.45 2.70 -2.68
N ALA A 133 -22.92 1.67 -3.33
CA ALA A 133 -23.53 0.35 -3.36
C ALA A 133 -23.67 -0.26 -1.95
N ALA A 134 -22.67 -0.13 -1.11
CA ALA A 134 -22.72 -0.59 0.28
C ALA A 134 -23.79 0.15 1.08
N LEU A 135 -23.90 1.48 0.94
CA LEU A 135 -24.94 2.27 1.61
C LEU A 135 -26.34 1.87 1.14
N MET A 136 -26.54 1.64 -0.14
CA MET A 136 -27.82 1.16 -0.69
C MET A 136 -28.21 -0.23 -0.17
N GLN A 137 -27.25 -1.06 0.19
CA GLN A 137 -27.47 -2.38 0.79
C GLN A 137 -27.61 -2.36 2.32
N GLY A 138 -27.73 -1.18 2.92
CA GLY A 138 -27.95 -1.04 4.36
C GLY A 138 -26.67 -1.12 5.21
N ALA A 139 -25.49 -0.90 4.62
CA ALA A 139 -24.24 -0.90 5.38
C ALA A 139 -24.24 0.12 6.53
N ALA A 140 -24.97 1.22 6.40
CA ALA A 140 -25.08 2.21 7.48
C ALA A 140 -25.69 1.63 8.76
N SER A 141 -26.74 0.81 8.65
CA SER A 141 -27.35 0.13 9.79
C SER A 141 -26.45 -0.98 10.34
N ALA A 142 -25.81 -1.74 9.47
CA ALA A 142 -24.87 -2.80 9.88
C ALA A 142 -23.67 -2.22 10.65
N VAL A 143 -23.15 -1.07 10.22
CA VAL A 143 -22.06 -0.35 10.90
C VAL A 143 -22.53 0.22 12.24
N ALA A 144 -23.75 0.76 12.32
CA ALA A 144 -24.30 1.33 13.55
C ALA A 144 -24.56 0.28 14.64
N THR A 145 -24.91 -0.96 14.24
CA THR A 145 -25.21 -2.08 15.13
C THR A 145 -24.02 -2.99 15.39
N TYR A 146 -22.86 -2.70 14.78
CA TYR A 146 -21.67 -3.54 14.91
C TYR A 146 -21.08 -3.42 16.32
N GLU A 147 -21.12 -4.54 17.05
CA GLU A 147 -20.43 -4.72 18.33
C GLU A 147 -19.18 -5.52 18.11
N ALA A 148 -18.05 -4.98 18.55
CA ALA A 148 -16.76 -5.65 18.41
C ALA A 148 -16.68 -6.83 19.38
N PRO A 149 -16.34 -8.05 18.93
CA PRO A 149 -16.30 -9.25 19.80
C PRO A 149 -15.22 -9.20 20.89
N ALA A 150 -14.20 -8.35 20.70
CA ALA A 150 -13.17 -8.09 21.70
C ALA A 150 -12.68 -6.66 21.54
N TYR A 151 -12.48 -5.93 22.64
CA TYR A 151 -11.99 -4.57 22.60
C TYR A 151 -10.49 -4.54 22.24
N LEU A 152 -10.15 -3.88 21.16
CA LEU A 152 -8.78 -3.55 20.80
C LEU A 152 -8.50 -2.08 21.17
N GLY A 153 -7.44 -1.85 21.93
CA GLY A 153 -7.06 -0.52 22.40
C GLY A 153 -6.66 0.42 21.27
N TRP A 154 -6.76 1.73 21.50
CA TRP A 154 -6.38 2.79 20.55
C TRP A 154 -4.94 2.64 20.05
N THR A 155 -4.01 2.32 20.95
CA THR A 155 -2.59 2.14 20.61
C THR A 155 -2.40 1.04 19.57
N TYR A 156 -3.12 -0.08 19.71
CA TYR A 156 -3.06 -1.18 18.75
C TYR A 156 -3.57 -0.76 17.37
N GLY A 157 -4.70 -0.04 17.31
CA GLY A 157 -5.26 0.44 16.05
C GLY A 157 -4.36 1.43 15.32
N ILE A 158 -3.80 2.40 16.06
CA ILE A 158 -2.87 3.37 15.49
C ILE A 158 -1.58 2.67 15.01
N THR A 159 -1.04 1.74 15.80
CA THR A 159 0.16 0.98 15.41
C THR A 159 -0.09 0.16 14.15
N LEU A 160 -1.25 -0.47 14.03
CA LEU A 160 -1.62 -1.23 12.84
C LEU A 160 -1.70 -0.33 11.60
N ALA A 161 -2.31 0.85 11.71
CA ALA A 161 -2.40 1.82 10.64
C ALA A 161 -1.02 2.35 10.21
N VAL A 162 -0.15 2.67 11.17
CA VAL A 162 1.23 3.13 10.89
C VAL A 162 2.05 2.02 10.25
N SER A 163 2.01 0.80 10.80
CA SER A 163 2.82 -0.33 10.29
C SER A 163 2.45 -0.74 8.88
N GLY A 164 1.18 -0.60 8.51
CA GLY A 164 0.68 -0.94 7.18
C GLY A 164 1.36 -0.18 6.04
N PHE A 165 1.88 1.02 6.29
CA PHE A 165 2.54 1.83 5.26
C PHE A 165 3.95 2.32 5.65
N ALA A 166 4.47 1.91 6.79
CA ALA A 166 5.76 2.38 7.32
C ALA A 166 6.92 2.18 6.33
N ALA A 167 7.04 1.01 5.74
CA ALA A 167 8.09 0.69 4.77
C ALA A 167 7.96 1.54 3.48
N GLY A 168 6.74 1.72 2.97
CA GLY A 168 6.48 2.54 1.78
C GLY A 168 6.80 4.01 2.01
N ALA A 169 6.52 4.52 3.20
CA ALA A 169 6.82 5.91 3.55
C ALA A 169 8.33 6.18 3.67
N VAL A 170 9.12 5.23 4.16
CA VAL A 170 10.59 5.36 4.19
C VAL A 170 11.18 5.42 2.78
N THR A 171 10.62 4.69 1.83
CA THR A 171 11.10 4.69 0.43
C THR A 171 10.56 5.86 -0.40
N SER A 172 9.77 6.77 0.18
CA SER A 172 9.23 7.95 -0.53
C SER A 172 10.31 8.80 -1.20
N GLY A 173 11.50 8.88 -0.62
CA GLY A 173 12.64 9.58 -1.17
C GLY A 173 13.10 9.07 -2.54
N ASP A 174 12.87 7.80 -2.86
CA ASP A 174 13.23 7.23 -4.16
C ASP A 174 12.36 7.77 -5.30
N TYR A 175 11.15 8.24 -4.99
CA TYR A 175 10.23 8.86 -5.94
C TYR A 175 10.38 10.38 -5.97
N THR A 176 10.47 11.03 -4.81
CA THR A 176 10.50 12.49 -4.70
C THR A 176 11.78 13.11 -5.24
N ARG A 177 12.89 12.38 -5.29
CA ARG A 177 14.16 12.84 -5.89
C ARG A 177 14.06 13.25 -7.37
N TYR A 178 13.02 12.81 -8.07
CA TYR A 178 12.77 13.18 -9.48
C TYR A 178 11.91 14.44 -9.63
N ASN A 179 11.33 14.94 -8.55
CA ASN A 179 10.54 16.16 -8.55
C ASN A 179 11.47 17.35 -8.36
N LYS A 180 11.88 17.94 -9.46
CA LYS A 180 12.55 19.25 -9.51
C LYS A 180 11.68 20.25 -10.24
#